data_a60a1428e44a2faf60ec33e41b50f7b7
#
_entry.id   a60a1428e44a2faf60ec33e41b50f7b7
#
_cell.length_a   1.000
_cell.length_b   1.000
_cell.length_c   1.000
_cell.angle_alpha   90.00
_cell.angle_beta   90.00
_cell.angle_gamma   90.00
#
_symmetry.space_group_name_H-M   'P 1'
#
loop_
_entity.id
_entity.type
_entity.pdbx_description
1 polymer ?
#
loop_
_entity_poly.entity_id
_entity_poly.type
_entity_poly.pdbx_seq_one_letter_code
_entity_poly.pdbx_strand_id
1 'polypeptide(L)'
;NFYNNQFIKISNSFSVILNLFFISIILIGLGSGYYHLSPNDFTLVFDRLALTLVFTFILAMLANVRISERSGFHTLAELIILAPLTVLIWNYNGNLTPYAVLQFGGIILVLLTLLLTKVRKQGPCFTSLIILYGVAKLAEFYDEKIFTLSQNLISGHTLKHLIAALAVVIFISPLKVR
;
A
#
# COMPACT_ATOMS: atom_id res chain seq x y z
N ASN A 1 -27.29 -21.40 3.49
CA ASN A 1 -26.42 -21.82 4.60
C ASN A 1 -25.14 -22.47 4.09
N PHE A 2 -24.16 -21.69 3.62
CA PHE A 2 -22.80 -22.20 3.33
C PHE A 2 -21.78 -21.11 3.69
N TYR A 3 -21.69 -20.76 4.96
CA TYR A 3 -20.46 -20.17 5.48
C TYR A 3 -19.59 -21.31 6.01
N ASN A 4 -18.86 -21.95 5.09
CA ASN A 4 -17.78 -22.86 5.47
C ASN A 4 -16.68 -22.01 6.11
N ASN A 5 -16.60 -22.00 7.44
CA ASN A 5 -15.55 -21.38 8.24
C ASN A 5 -14.21 -22.13 8.04
N GLN A 6 -13.69 -22.17 6.82
CA GLN A 6 -12.34 -22.67 6.59
C GLN A 6 -11.35 -21.57 6.99
N PHE A 7 -10.72 -21.75 8.14
CA PHE A 7 -9.56 -20.94 8.51
C PHE A 7 -8.49 -21.05 7.43
N ILE A 8 -7.99 -19.92 6.96
CA ILE A 8 -6.91 -19.90 5.98
C ILE A 8 -5.66 -20.41 6.69
N LYS A 9 -5.11 -21.53 6.24
CA LYS A 9 -3.78 -21.96 6.65
C LYS A 9 -2.77 -21.03 5.95
N ILE A 10 -2.39 -19.96 6.63
CA ILE A 10 -1.41 -19.00 6.15
C ILE A 10 -0.04 -19.69 6.16
N SER A 11 0.68 -19.62 5.03
CA SER A 11 2.06 -20.14 4.99
C SER A 11 3.00 -19.25 5.81
N ASN A 12 4.08 -19.81 6.30
CA ASN A 12 5.07 -19.06 7.08
C ASN A 12 5.61 -17.88 6.28
N SER A 13 5.86 -18.03 4.98
CA SER A 13 6.31 -16.93 4.11
C SER A 13 5.30 -15.80 4.01
N PHE A 14 4.01 -16.11 3.85
CA PHE A 14 2.96 -15.10 3.83
C PHE A 14 2.82 -14.38 5.18
N SER A 15 2.91 -15.14 6.29
CA SER A 15 2.84 -14.57 7.64
C SER A 15 3.96 -13.54 7.90
N VAL A 16 5.19 -13.84 7.44
CA VAL A 16 6.31 -12.90 7.54
C VAL A 16 6.02 -11.63 6.75
N ILE A 17 5.58 -11.74 5.49
CA ILE A 17 5.25 -10.57 4.65
C ILE A 17 4.13 -9.73 5.29
N LEU A 18 3.11 -10.39 5.83
CA LEU A 18 1.98 -9.71 6.49
C LEU A 18 2.43 -8.95 7.76
N ASN A 19 3.29 -9.54 8.58
CA ASN A 19 3.83 -8.86 9.77
C ASN A 19 4.67 -7.64 9.38
N LEU A 20 5.52 -7.76 8.35
CA LEU A 20 6.29 -6.64 7.82
C LEU A 20 5.39 -5.55 7.22
N PHE A 21 4.28 -5.93 6.59
CA PHE A 21 3.27 -4.99 6.13
C PHE A 21 2.68 -4.17 7.30
N PHE A 22 2.30 -4.81 8.42
CA PHE A 22 1.81 -4.07 9.58
C PHE A 22 2.85 -3.14 10.19
N ILE A 23 4.12 -3.56 10.25
CA ILE A 23 5.22 -2.68 10.66
C ILE A 23 5.31 -1.47 9.73
N SER A 24 5.19 -1.67 8.41
CA SER A 24 5.24 -0.55 7.45
C SER A 24 4.06 0.41 7.58
N ILE A 25 2.87 -0.07 7.97
CA ILE A 25 1.72 0.80 8.28
C ILE A 25 2.01 1.71 9.48
N ILE A 26 2.66 1.18 10.52
CA ILE A 26 3.10 2.00 11.65
C ILE A 26 4.14 3.04 11.20
N LEU A 27 5.10 2.64 10.37
CA LEU A 27 6.12 3.54 9.83
C LEU A 27 5.51 4.65 8.95
N ILE A 28 4.45 4.36 8.17
CA ILE A 28 3.72 5.41 7.44
C ILE A 28 3.10 6.42 8.42
N GLY A 29 2.45 5.95 9.47
CA GLY A 29 1.88 6.85 10.48
C GLY A 29 2.92 7.78 11.09
N LEU A 30 4.10 7.24 11.43
CA LEU A 30 5.21 8.02 11.99
C LEU A 30 5.84 8.96 10.94
N GLY A 31 6.14 8.47 9.74
CA GLY A 31 6.77 9.25 8.66
C GLY A 31 5.87 10.39 8.17
N SER A 32 4.59 10.10 7.95
CA SER A 32 3.60 11.09 7.56
C SER A 32 3.34 12.10 8.68
N GLY A 33 3.23 11.65 9.93
CA GLY A 33 3.13 12.54 11.08
C GLY A 33 4.32 13.49 11.19
N TYR A 34 5.54 12.97 11.02
CA TYR A 34 6.76 13.78 11.02
C TYR A 34 6.78 14.81 9.89
N TYR A 35 6.37 14.43 8.68
CA TYR A 35 6.23 15.36 7.56
C TYR A 35 5.22 16.48 7.88
N HIS A 36 4.06 16.17 8.44
CA HIS A 36 3.04 17.16 8.77
C HIS A 36 3.43 18.13 9.91
N LEU A 37 4.31 17.71 10.82
CA LEU A 37 4.83 18.59 11.86
C LEU A 37 5.79 19.66 11.31
N SER A 38 6.54 19.35 10.25
CA SER A 38 7.49 20.28 9.64
C SER A 38 7.63 19.96 8.14
N PRO A 39 6.70 20.42 7.29
CA PRO A 39 6.67 20.08 5.87
C PRO A 39 7.89 20.63 5.13
N ASN A 40 8.79 19.75 4.68
CA ASN A 40 9.95 20.04 3.83
C ASN A 40 10.44 18.76 3.15
N ASP A 41 11.38 18.87 2.21
CA ASP A 41 11.88 17.73 1.44
C ASP A 41 12.55 16.67 2.31
N PHE A 42 13.25 17.08 3.38
CA PHE A 42 13.91 16.15 4.30
C PHE A 42 12.89 15.28 5.05
N THR A 43 11.84 15.88 5.60
CA THR A 43 10.79 15.12 6.30
C THR A 43 9.93 14.30 5.34
N LEU A 44 9.75 14.77 4.10
CA LEU A 44 9.04 14.04 3.04
C LEU A 44 9.76 12.74 2.63
N VAL A 45 11.08 12.66 2.80
CA VAL A 45 11.85 11.40 2.59
C VAL A 45 11.27 10.27 3.47
N PHE A 46 11.00 10.54 4.75
CA PHE A 46 10.52 9.52 5.69
C PHE A 46 9.09 9.05 5.36
N ASP A 47 8.22 9.98 4.97
CA ASP A 47 6.86 9.65 4.51
C ASP A 47 6.90 8.75 3.26
N ARG A 48 7.69 9.11 2.26
CA ARG A 48 7.85 8.35 1.02
C ARG A 48 8.54 7.01 1.22
N LEU A 49 9.59 6.92 2.07
CA LEU A 49 10.26 5.66 2.37
C LEU A 49 9.29 4.64 2.97
N ALA A 50 8.50 5.07 3.96
CA ALA A 50 7.49 4.20 4.57
C ALA A 50 6.47 3.72 3.54
N LEU A 51 6.02 4.59 2.63
CA LEU A 51 5.08 4.24 1.56
C LEU A 51 5.67 3.21 0.59
N THR A 52 6.97 3.31 0.23
CA THR A 52 7.63 2.31 -0.64
C THR A 52 7.64 0.92 -0.01
N LEU A 53 7.81 0.83 1.31
CA LEU A 53 7.74 -0.45 2.03
C LEU A 53 6.33 -1.06 1.95
N VAL A 54 5.28 -0.25 2.11
CA VAL A 54 3.90 -0.74 1.96
C VAL A 54 3.66 -1.28 0.55
N PHE A 55 4.08 -0.58 -0.50
CA PHE A 55 3.99 -1.08 -1.88
C PHE A 55 4.75 -2.40 -2.05
N THR A 56 5.96 -2.49 -1.50
CA THR A 56 6.77 -3.72 -1.51
C THR A 56 5.99 -4.91 -0.95
N PHE A 57 5.42 -4.75 0.24
CA PHE A 57 4.72 -5.87 0.91
C PHE A 57 3.39 -6.21 0.22
N ILE A 58 2.66 -5.24 -0.32
CA ILE A 58 1.46 -5.48 -1.12
C ILE A 58 1.79 -6.31 -2.36
N LEU A 59 2.83 -5.93 -3.12
CA LEU A 59 3.26 -6.66 -4.32
C LEU A 59 3.78 -8.06 -3.99
N ALA A 60 4.53 -8.21 -2.90
CA ALA A 60 5.00 -9.50 -2.42
C ALA A 60 3.84 -10.42 -1.98
N MET A 61 2.84 -9.90 -1.27
CA MET A 61 1.62 -10.65 -0.92
C MET A 61 0.83 -11.05 -2.17
N LEU A 62 0.71 -10.16 -3.15
CA LEU A 62 0.04 -10.45 -4.41
C LEU A 62 0.73 -11.60 -5.15
N ALA A 63 2.04 -11.54 -5.32
CA ALA A 63 2.83 -12.58 -5.97
C ALA A 63 2.72 -13.92 -5.22
N ASN A 64 2.74 -13.88 -3.87
CA ASN A 64 2.58 -15.08 -3.03
C ASN A 64 1.23 -15.77 -3.26
N VAL A 65 0.14 -14.99 -3.27
CA VAL A 65 -1.23 -15.52 -3.36
C VAL A 65 -1.62 -15.90 -4.79
N ARG A 66 -1.16 -15.15 -5.79
CA ARG A 66 -1.58 -15.32 -7.19
C ARG A 66 -0.65 -16.18 -8.02
N ILE A 67 0.64 -16.19 -7.71
CA ILE A 67 1.66 -16.90 -8.48
C ILE A 67 2.21 -18.07 -7.66
N SER A 68 3.05 -17.82 -6.67
CA SER A 68 3.63 -18.83 -5.77
C SER A 68 4.28 -18.19 -4.54
N GLU A 69 4.51 -19.00 -3.50
CA GLU A 69 5.26 -18.53 -2.32
C GLU A 69 6.68 -18.11 -2.66
N ARG A 70 7.31 -18.84 -3.59
CA ARG A 70 8.64 -18.49 -4.09
C ARG A 70 8.66 -17.14 -4.79
N SER A 71 7.67 -16.88 -5.65
CA SER A 71 7.54 -15.57 -6.32
C SER A 71 7.31 -14.44 -5.31
N GLY A 72 6.48 -14.65 -4.29
CA GLY A 72 6.30 -13.67 -3.22
C GLY A 72 7.59 -13.33 -2.49
N PHE A 73 8.42 -14.35 -2.20
CA PHE A 73 9.72 -14.15 -1.55
C PHE A 73 10.73 -13.41 -2.45
N HIS A 74 10.81 -13.76 -3.75
CA HIS A 74 11.67 -13.04 -4.69
C HIS A 74 11.24 -11.58 -4.85
N THR A 75 9.94 -11.32 -5.02
CA THR A 75 9.40 -9.95 -5.08
C THR A 75 9.76 -9.17 -3.82
N LEU A 76 9.64 -9.77 -2.64
CA LEU A 76 10.06 -9.15 -1.39
C LEU A 76 11.56 -8.83 -1.39
N ALA A 77 12.41 -9.81 -1.70
CA ALA A 77 13.87 -9.67 -1.67
C ALA A 77 14.40 -8.58 -2.62
N GLU A 78 13.77 -8.45 -3.79
CA GLU A 78 14.11 -7.42 -4.77
C GLU A 78 13.61 -6.04 -4.36
N LEU A 79 12.32 -5.94 -4.04
CA LEU A 79 11.70 -4.64 -3.79
C LEU A 79 12.05 -4.03 -2.42
N ILE A 80 12.44 -4.83 -1.43
CA ILE A 80 12.87 -4.29 -0.13
C ILE A 80 14.11 -3.39 -0.26
N ILE A 81 14.90 -3.57 -1.32
CA ILE A 81 16.06 -2.77 -1.66
C ILE A 81 15.71 -1.73 -2.73
N LEU A 82 15.11 -2.16 -3.85
CA LEU A 82 14.88 -1.30 -5.00
C LEU A 82 13.86 -0.19 -4.73
N ALA A 83 12.82 -0.48 -3.95
CA ALA A 83 11.76 0.49 -3.70
C ALA A 83 12.24 1.69 -2.86
N PRO A 84 12.93 1.54 -1.73
CA PRO A 84 13.53 2.66 -1.01
C PRO A 84 14.58 3.43 -1.84
N LEU A 85 15.35 2.76 -2.70
CA LEU A 85 16.32 3.43 -3.57
C LEU A 85 15.66 4.48 -4.49
N THR A 86 14.41 4.28 -4.90
CA THR A 86 13.68 5.27 -5.72
C THR A 86 13.50 6.60 -4.99
N VAL A 87 13.28 6.58 -3.69
CA VAL A 87 13.17 7.78 -2.85
C VAL A 87 14.54 8.42 -2.63
N LEU A 88 15.59 7.60 -2.42
CA LEU A 88 16.95 8.11 -2.26
C LEU A 88 17.45 8.78 -3.54
N ILE A 89 17.14 8.26 -4.72
CA ILE A 89 17.44 8.89 -6.01
C ILE A 89 16.75 10.25 -6.11
N TRP A 90 15.47 10.31 -5.78
CA TRP A 90 14.75 11.58 -5.75
C TRP A 90 15.39 12.58 -4.78
N ASN A 91 15.70 12.16 -3.58
CA ASN A 91 16.32 13.03 -2.57
C ASN A 91 17.71 13.54 -3.00
N TYR A 92 18.46 12.72 -3.74
CA TYR A 92 19.82 13.08 -4.19
C TYR A 92 19.83 14.04 -5.39
N ASN A 93 18.99 13.82 -6.40
CA ASN A 93 19.06 14.52 -7.68
C ASN A 93 17.72 15.13 -8.17
N GLY A 94 16.67 15.08 -7.34
CA GLY A 94 15.34 15.61 -7.69
C GLY A 94 14.54 14.75 -8.68
N ASN A 95 15.08 13.63 -9.18
CA ASN A 95 14.41 12.80 -10.17
C ASN A 95 13.32 11.93 -9.52
N LEU A 96 12.07 12.34 -9.65
CA LEU A 96 10.90 11.65 -9.13
C LEU A 96 10.47 10.44 -9.97
N THR A 97 10.99 10.29 -11.21
CA THR A 97 10.54 9.25 -12.15
C THR A 97 10.61 7.84 -11.59
N PRO A 98 11.72 7.37 -10.96
CA PRO A 98 11.78 6.02 -10.41
C PRO A 98 10.71 5.76 -9.35
N TYR A 99 10.44 6.73 -8.47
CA TYR A 99 9.39 6.63 -7.47
C TYR A 99 7.98 6.59 -8.10
N ALA A 100 7.72 7.42 -9.11
CA ALA A 100 6.46 7.41 -9.84
C ALA A 100 6.23 6.08 -10.57
N VAL A 101 7.28 5.51 -11.19
CA VAL A 101 7.23 4.18 -11.82
C VAL A 101 6.92 3.10 -10.79
N LEU A 102 7.53 3.11 -9.61
CA LEU A 102 7.20 2.17 -8.55
C LEU A 102 5.72 2.29 -8.15
N GLN A 103 5.23 3.50 -7.93
CA GLN A 103 3.88 3.75 -7.45
C GLN A 103 2.82 3.39 -8.50
N PHE A 104 2.90 3.98 -9.68
CA PHE A 104 1.89 3.78 -10.74
C PHE A 104 2.09 2.45 -11.47
N GLY A 105 3.33 2.04 -11.72
CA GLY A 105 3.66 0.74 -12.28
C GLY A 105 3.23 -0.39 -11.35
N GLY A 106 3.41 -0.24 -10.04
CA GLY A 106 2.92 -1.17 -9.04
C GLY A 106 1.39 -1.33 -9.09
N ILE A 107 0.63 -0.25 -9.23
CA ILE A 107 -0.84 -0.31 -9.39
C ILE A 107 -1.22 -1.05 -10.66
N ILE A 108 -0.59 -0.71 -11.79
CA ILE A 108 -0.82 -1.39 -13.07
C ILE A 108 -0.50 -2.88 -12.95
N LEU A 109 0.61 -3.24 -12.29
CA LEU A 109 0.99 -4.64 -12.07
C LEU A 109 -0.05 -5.38 -11.22
N VAL A 110 -0.60 -4.75 -10.17
CA VAL A 110 -1.68 -5.33 -9.38
C VAL A 110 -2.90 -5.57 -10.27
N LEU A 111 -3.35 -4.57 -11.04
CA LEU A 111 -4.49 -4.70 -11.95
C LEU A 111 -4.28 -5.82 -12.97
N LEU A 112 -3.15 -5.85 -13.66
CA LEU A 112 -2.84 -6.89 -14.63
C LEU A 112 -2.81 -8.29 -13.98
N THR A 113 -2.21 -8.41 -12.81
CA THR A 113 -2.16 -9.68 -12.08
C THR A 113 -3.57 -10.14 -11.71
N LEU A 114 -4.44 -9.24 -11.24
CA LEU A 114 -5.83 -9.57 -10.91
C LEU A 114 -6.65 -10.01 -12.14
N LEU A 115 -6.41 -9.38 -13.30
CA LEU A 115 -7.11 -9.70 -14.54
C LEU A 115 -6.60 -10.99 -15.20
N LEU A 116 -5.29 -11.22 -15.18
CA LEU A 116 -4.65 -12.28 -15.94
C LEU A 116 -4.46 -13.58 -15.16
N THR A 117 -4.53 -13.53 -13.82
CA THR A 117 -4.31 -14.71 -12.98
C THR A 117 -5.56 -15.14 -12.24
N LYS A 118 -5.75 -16.46 -12.12
CA LYS A 118 -6.81 -17.02 -11.27
C LYS A 118 -6.42 -16.97 -9.80
N VAL A 119 -7.41 -16.89 -8.92
CA VAL A 119 -7.19 -17.01 -7.47
C VAL A 119 -6.66 -18.40 -7.15
N ARG A 120 -5.45 -18.49 -6.62
CA ARG A 120 -4.81 -19.75 -6.22
C ARG A 120 -4.99 -20.04 -4.74
N LYS A 121 -4.89 -19.00 -3.91
CA LYS A 121 -5.03 -19.09 -2.46
C LYS A 121 -5.95 -17.97 -1.98
N GLN A 122 -6.66 -18.23 -0.90
CA GLN A 122 -7.36 -17.16 -0.21
C GLN A 122 -6.32 -16.16 0.33
N GLY A 123 -6.64 -14.88 0.27
CA GLY A 123 -5.74 -13.82 0.65
C GLY A 123 -6.46 -12.48 0.83
N PRO A 124 -5.70 -11.39 0.97
CA PRO A 124 -6.27 -10.06 1.11
C PRO A 124 -7.12 -9.63 -0.10
N CYS A 125 -8.00 -8.68 0.12
CA CYS A 125 -8.87 -8.14 -0.93
C CYS A 125 -8.14 -7.04 -1.73
N PHE A 126 -7.34 -7.42 -2.73
CA PHE A 126 -6.59 -6.46 -3.57
C PHE A 126 -7.50 -5.53 -4.38
N THR A 127 -8.68 -5.99 -4.77
CA THR A 127 -9.63 -5.16 -5.53
C THR A 127 -10.13 -3.98 -4.69
N SER A 128 -10.49 -4.21 -3.43
CA SER A 128 -10.90 -3.12 -2.53
C SER A 128 -9.77 -2.14 -2.26
N LEU A 129 -8.53 -2.64 -2.13
CA LEU A 129 -7.36 -1.79 -1.95
C LEU A 129 -7.19 -0.82 -3.12
N ILE A 130 -7.27 -1.29 -4.37
CA ILE A 130 -7.13 -0.43 -5.56
C ILE A 130 -8.26 0.59 -5.66
N ILE A 131 -9.50 0.17 -5.44
CA ILE A 131 -10.67 1.07 -5.49
C ILE A 131 -10.51 2.18 -4.46
N LEU A 132 -10.23 1.83 -3.21
CA LEU A 132 -10.10 2.81 -2.13
C LEU A 132 -8.85 3.68 -2.29
N TYR A 133 -7.75 3.13 -2.83
CA TYR A 133 -6.59 3.93 -3.19
C TYR A 133 -6.94 4.98 -4.27
N GLY A 134 -7.69 4.59 -5.30
CA GLY A 134 -8.19 5.53 -6.32
C GLY A 134 -9.06 6.62 -5.72
N VAL A 135 -10.00 6.26 -4.83
CA VAL A 135 -10.85 7.23 -4.13
C VAL A 135 -10.03 8.17 -3.24
N ALA A 136 -9.02 7.66 -2.53
CA ALA A 136 -8.10 8.46 -1.73
C ALA A 136 -7.32 9.47 -2.61
N LYS A 137 -6.85 9.05 -3.79
CA LYS A 137 -6.19 9.94 -4.75
C LYS A 137 -7.12 11.01 -5.32
N LEU A 138 -8.37 10.68 -5.58
CA LEU A 138 -9.37 11.68 -5.98
C LEU A 138 -9.65 12.69 -4.86
N ALA A 139 -9.76 12.24 -3.62
CA ALA A 139 -9.93 13.14 -2.48
C ALA A 139 -8.74 14.11 -2.35
N GLU A 140 -7.50 13.61 -2.51
CA GLU A 140 -6.28 14.43 -2.51
C GLU A 140 -6.27 15.45 -3.68
N PHE A 141 -6.67 15.02 -4.89
CA PHE A 141 -6.73 15.89 -6.06
C PHE A 141 -7.74 17.02 -5.91
N TYR A 142 -8.87 16.76 -5.26
CA TYR A 142 -9.91 17.76 -5.00
C TYR A 142 -9.82 18.40 -3.61
N ASP A 143 -8.64 18.46 -3.00
CA ASP A 143 -8.42 18.90 -1.62
C ASP A 143 -9.11 20.24 -1.29
N GLU A 144 -8.80 21.30 -2.04
CA GLU A 144 -9.36 22.63 -1.83
C GLU A 144 -10.87 22.68 -2.05
N LYS A 145 -11.40 21.95 -3.05
CA LYS A 145 -12.84 21.91 -3.30
C LYS A 145 -13.59 21.24 -2.15
N ILE A 146 -13.05 20.13 -1.64
CA ILE A 146 -13.63 19.41 -0.50
C ILE A 146 -13.60 20.31 0.74
N PHE A 147 -12.49 21.00 0.97
CA PHE A 147 -12.34 21.92 2.10
C PHE A 147 -13.38 23.06 2.04
N THR A 148 -13.54 23.68 0.88
CA THR A 148 -14.54 24.74 0.69
C THR A 148 -15.98 24.23 0.84
N LEU A 149 -16.31 23.08 0.23
CA LEU A 149 -17.65 22.49 0.31
C LEU A 149 -18.01 22.03 1.73
N SER A 150 -17.03 21.62 2.51
CA SER A 150 -17.19 21.23 3.92
C SER A 150 -17.22 22.42 4.88
N GLN A 151 -17.29 23.66 4.37
CA GLN A 151 -17.21 24.88 5.19
C GLN A 151 -15.93 24.95 6.04
N ASN A 152 -14.81 24.55 5.46
CA ASN A 152 -13.47 24.49 6.07
C ASN A 152 -13.34 23.48 7.23
N LEU A 153 -14.22 22.47 7.29
CA LEU A 153 -14.18 21.45 8.35
C LEU A 153 -13.24 20.29 8.04
N ILE A 154 -13.27 19.79 6.80
CA ILE A 154 -12.48 18.61 6.41
C ILE A 154 -11.82 18.87 5.06
N SER A 155 -10.49 18.70 4.99
CA SER A 155 -9.75 18.76 3.73
C SER A 155 -9.79 17.40 3.00
N GLY A 156 -9.64 17.44 1.68
CA GLY A 156 -9.48 16.20 0.90
C GLY A 156 -8.24 15.40 1.32
N HIS A 157 -7.20 16.09 1.76
CA HIS A 157 -6.00 15.47 2.32
C HIS A 157 -6.30 14.68 3.61
N THR A 158 -7.08 15.24 4.53
CA THR A 158 -7.55 14.52 5.72
C THR A 158 -8.37 13.28 5.32
N LEU A 159 -9.29 13.48 4.36
CA LEU A 159 -10.14 12.40 3.86
C LEU A 159 -9.31 11.29 3.20
N LYS A 160 -8.24 11.62 2.46
CA LYS A 160 -7.28 10.66 1.92
C LYS A 160 -6.72 9.72 3.00
N HIS A 161 -6.29 10.26 4.14
CA HIS A 161 -5.74 9.45 5.23
C HIS A 161 -6.80 8.53 5.86
N LEU A 162 -8.03 9.02 6.05
CA LEU A 162 -9.12 8.18 6.57
C LEU A 162 -9.48 7.05 5.60
N ILE A 163 -9.55 7.34 4.30
CA ILE A 163 -9.82 6.33 3.26
C ILE A 163 -8.67 5.32 3.18
N ALA A 164 -7.41 5.75 3.28
CA ALA A 164 -6.26 4.87 3.28
C ALA A 164 -6.27 3.92 4.50
N ALA A 165 -6.61 4.42 5.69
CA ALA A 165 -6.76 3.58 6.88
C ALA A 165 -7.90 2.55 6.70
N LEU A 166 -9.06 2.98 6.17
CA LEU A 166 -10.17 2.08 5.85
C LEU A 166 -9.77 1.04 4.81
N ALA A 167 -8.98 1.42 3.81
CA ALA A 167 -8.48 0.52 2.78
C ALA A 167 -7.66 -0.63 3.38
N VAL A 168 -6.79 -0.35 4.36
CA VAL A 168 -6.02 -1.38 5.07
C VAL A 168 -6.95 -2.35 5.80
N VAL A 169 -7.94 -1.84 6.54
CA VAL A 169 -8.90 -2.68 7.30
C VAL A 169 -9.67 -3.61 6.35
N ILE A 170 -10.22 -3.07 5.26
CA ILE A 170 -10.96 -3.87 4.29
C ILE A 170 -10.05 -4.84 3.53
N PHE A 171 -8.82 -4.43 3.22
CA PHE A 171 -7.83 -5.25 2.53
C PHE A 171 -7.53 -6.54 3.29
N ILE A 172 -7.33 -6.45 4.61
CA ILE A 172 -6.99 -7.60 5.46
C ILE A 172 -8.21 -8.36 5.99
N SER A 173 -9.42 -7.81 5.90
CA SER A 173 -10.63 -8.39 6.49
C SER A 173 -10.94 -9.85 6.07
N PRO A 174 -10.57 -10.32 4.84
CA PRO A 174 -10.76 -11.72 4.48
C PRO A 174 -9.80 -12.68 5.19
N LEU A 175 -8.72 -12.17 5.80
CA LEU A 175 -7.73 -12.98 6.51
C LEU A 175 -8.28 -13.35 7.89
N LYS A 176 -8.89 -14.52 8.00
CA LYS A 176 -9.26 -15.10 9.29
C LYS A 176 -8.03 -15.81 9.86
N VAL A 177 -7.24 -15.09 10.64
CA VAL A 177 -6.08 -15.66 11.35
C VAL A 177 -6.60 -16.39 12.60
N ARG A 178 -6.08 -17.61 12.80
CA ARG A 178 -6.30 -18.39 14.03
C ARG A 178 -5.07 -18.29 14.89
#